data_caad6a83243fff539bdd6a00f84e1e7b
#
_entry.id   caad6a83243fff539bdd6a00f84e1e7b
#
_cell.length_a   1.000
_cell.length_b   1.000
_cell.length_c   1.000
_cell.angle_alpha   90.00
_cell.angle_beta   90.00
_cell.angle_gamma   90.00
#
_symmetry.space_group_name_H-M   'P 1'
#
loop_
_entity.id
_entity.type
_entity.pdbx_description
1 polymer ?
#
loop_
_entity_poly.entity_id
_entity_poly.type
_entity_poly.pdbx_seq_one_letter_code
_entity_poly.pdbx_strand_id
1 'polypeptide(L)'
;MYPNPYSRTPGDIDIWVEGEDKRVISFVRSISPHEKACYHHIEFPSYKGVEVEVHYRPSFLLCFWHNRKLQKYYERVKEQQFSHRVMLGEQGEIAIPTAEFNLIFQLTHIYSHLMNEGIGLRQLVDYYYVLCDFYKVYQIFSKTHPSSLTLKGGSTAFPKPLSPQGTGDVTAPPRHSEPLRSKVGGPSKVSPDCAGWDRLSIEGDNSAGSTTAVTSSASTALDVVQKELKELGLWKFAGGIMYIMQEVFGMPASRLIVPPNEKYGKFVLNEVLEAGNFGRHDARNRFGRSQLGHNFQRVYRDIRLVKFFSAEALCEPLFRTWHFFWRLKYKK
;
A
#
# COMPACT_ATOMS: atom_id res chain seq x y z
N MET A 1 -3.33 -0.43 -12.06
CA MET A 1 -3.98 -0.42 -10.73
C MET A 1 -5.36 0.27 -10.75
N TYR A 2 -5.47 1.60 -10.85
CA TYR A 2 -6.77 2.28 -10.91
C TYR A 2 -7.48 2.08 -12.26
N PRO A 3 -8.81 1.86 -12.29
CA PRO A 3 -9.58 1.75 -13.53
C PRO A 3 -9.45 2.96 -14.44
N ASN A 4 -9.50 4.12 -13.82
CA ASN A 4 -9.23 5.39 -14.45
C ASN A 4 -8.04 6.02 -13.74
N PRO A 5 -6.86 6.17 -14.39
CA PRO A 5 -5.68 6.77 -13.77
C PRO A 5 -5.94 8.18 -13.22
N TYR A 6 -6.83 8.93 -13.84
CA TYR A 6 -7.21 10.29 -13.43
C TYR A 6 -8.08 10.34 -12.17
N SER A 7 -8.57 9.19 -11.69
CA SER A 7 -9.32 9.12 -10.42
C SER A 7 -8.42 9.15 -9.20
N ARG A 8 -7.10 8.98 -9.37
CA ARG A 8 -6.14 9.04 -8.27
C ARG A 8 -5.51 10.43 -8.20
N THR A 9 -5.66 11.10 -7.07
CA THR A 9 -4.86 12.31 -6.78
C THR A 9 -3.39 11.87 -6.67
N PRO A 10 -2.48 12.40 -7.49
CA PRO A 10 -1.06 12.06 -7.41
C PRO A 10 -0.50 12.51 -6.04
N GLY A 11 0.51 11.78 -5.58
CA GLY A 11 1.38 12.17 -4.48
C GLY A 11 2.73 12.58 -5.05
N ASP A 12 3.76 12.28 -4.29
CA ASP A 12 5.16 12.31 -4.66
C ASP A 12 5.54 11.23 -5.69
N ILE A 13 6.69 11.38 -6.26
CA ILE A 13 7.31 10.39 -7.17
C ILE A 13 8.48 9.76 -6.44
N ASP A 14 8.28 8.51 -5.98
CA ASP A 14 9.33 7.70 -5.35
C ASP A 14 10.13 6.94 -6.40
N ILE A 15 11.43 7.18 -6.45
CA ILE A 15 12.34 6.51 -7.38
C ILE A 15 13.37 5.71 -6.61
N TRP A 16 13.30 4.39 -6.65
CA TRP A 16 14.36 3.56 -6.09
C TRP A 16 15.54 3.46 -7.04
N VAL A 17 16.70 3.92 -6.58
CA VAL A 17 17.96 3.97 -7.34
C VAL A 17 18.95 2.96 -6.75
N GLU A 18 19.64 2.26 -7.62
CA GLU A 18 20.68 1.33 -7.23
C GLU A 18 21.94 2.07 -6.75
N GLY A 19 22.39 1.73 -5.56
CA GLY A 19 23.61 2.29 -4.98
C GLY A 19 23.56 2.40 -3.46
N GLU A 20 24.74 2.60 -2.87
CA GLU A 20 24.85 2.92 -1.46
C GLU A 20 24.38 4.37 -1.19
N ASP A 21 23.90 4.62 0.04
CA ASP A 21 23.39 5.93 0.46
C ASP A 21 24.36 7.08 0.14
N LYS A 22 25.65 6.93 0.41
CA LYS A 22 26.66 7.95 0.14
C LYS A 22 26.77 8.29 -1.35
N ARG A 23 26.73 7.27 -2.21
CA ARG A 23 26.85 7.43 -3.67
C ARG A 23 25.62 8.15 -4.23
N VAL A 24 24.43 7.72 -3.83
CA VAL A 24 23.17 8.32 -4.28
C VAL A 24 23.03 9.76 -3.77
N ILE A 25 23.32 10.01 -2.49
CA ILE A 25 23.32 11.37 -1.91
C ILE A 25 24.33 12.28 -2.64
N SER A 26 25.54 11.79 -2.94
CA SER A 26 26.54 12.56 -3.67
C SER A 26 26.10 12.89 -5.09
N PHE A 27 25.48 11.93 -5.77
CA PHE A 27 24.90 12.11 -7.11
C PHE A 27 23.81 13.19 -7.11
N VAL A 28 22.81 13.07 -6.24
CA VAL A 28 21.73 14.06 -6.16
C VAL A 28 22.29 15.46 -5.84
N ARG A 29 23.21 15.56 -4.89
CA ARG A 29 23.83 16.85 -4.52
C ARG A 29 24.75 17.44 -5.58
N SER A 30 25.22 16.65 -6.53
CA SER A 30 25.92 17.21 -7.71
C SER A 30 24.97 17.97 -8.64
N ILE A 31 23.66 17.67 -8.57
CA ILE A 31 22.60 18.33 -9.34
C ILE A 31 21.95 19.44 -8.49
N SER A 32 21.62 19.14 -7.24
CA SER A 32 20.98 20.07 -6.29
C SER A 32 21.68 20.00 -4.92
N PRO A 33 22.61 20.92 -4.62
CA PRO A 33 23.52 20.81 -3.48
C PRO A 33 22.87 20.89 -2.09
N HIS A 34 21.67 21.48 -2.00
CA HIS A 34 21.01 21.78 -0.73
C HIS A 34 19.96 20.77 -0.30
N GLU A 35 19.76 19.70 -1.09
CA GLU A 35 18.73 18.71 -0.81
C GLU A 35 19.00 17.94 0.48
N LYS A 36 17.91 17.69 1.20
CA LYS A 36 17.96 17.05 2.52
C LYS A 36 17.89 15.53 2.36
N ALA A 37 18.87 14.88 2.96
CA ALA A 37 18.87 13.42 3.06
C ALA A 37 18.25 12.97 4.39
N CYS A 38 17.45 11.92 4.35
CA CYS A 38 16.99 11.15 5.50
C CYS A 38 17.45 9.69 5.40
N TYR A 39 17.02 8.82 6.29
CA TYR A 39 17.54 7.44 6.35
C TYR A 39 17.30 6.61 5.09
N HIS A 40 16.27 6.88 4.32
CA HIS A 40 15.87 6.04 3.19
C HIS A 40 15.87 6.75 1.84
N HIS A 41 15.74 8.08 1.80
CA HIS A 41 15.75 8.85 0.57
C HIS A 41 16.53 10.17 0.71
N ILE A 42 16.73 10.85 -0.39
CA ILE A 42 17.10 12.24 -0.50
C ILE A 42 16.08 12.96 -1.39
N GLU A 43 15.65 14.16 -0.96
CA GLU A 43 14.80 15.04 -1.77
C GLU A 43 15.48 15.34 -3.11
N PHE A 44 14.71 15.52 -4.18
CA PHE A 44 15.18 15.90 -5.50
C PHE A 44 14.34 17.08 -6.00
N PRO A 45 14.83 17.93 -6.90
CA PRO A 45 14.05 19.02 -7.47
C PRO A 45 12.70 18.54 -8.02
N SER A 46 11.63 19.24 -7.67
CA SER A 46 10.29 18.88 -8.09
C SER A 46 10.14 18.87 -9.61
N TYR A 47 9.42 17.87 -10.12
CA TYR A 47 9.10 17.79 -11.55
C TYR A 47 7.66 18.24 -11.80
N LYS A 48 7.49 19.35 -12.52
CA LYS A 48 6.18 19.94 -12.82
C LYS A 48 5.30 20.16 -11.59
N GLY A 49 5.91 20.55 -10.47
CA GLY A 49 5.21 20.82 -9.21
C GLY A 49 4.90 19.56 -8.38
N VAL A 50 5.39 18.39 -8.79
CA VAL A 50 5.31 17.15 -8.03
C VAL A 50 6.64 16.93 -7.32
N GLU A 51 6.59 16.63 -6.02
CA GLU A 51 7.77 16.28 -5.23
C GLU A 51 8.38 14.97 -5.74
N VAL A 52 9.70 14.89 -5.76
CA VAL A 52 10.45 13.70 -6.19
C VAL A 52 11.39 13.29 -5.08
N GLU A 53 11.32 12.02 -4.70
CA GLU A 53 12.19 11.41 -3.69
C GLU A 53 13.06 10.33 -4.33
N VAL A 54 14.36 10.45 -4.17
CA VAL A 54 15.33 9.46 -4.66
C VAL A 54 15.69 8.51 -3.51
N HIS A 55 15.14 7.33 -3.55
CA HIS A 55 15.29 6.30 -2.54
C HIS A 55 16.53 5.44 -2.80
N TYR A 56 17.40 5.30 -1.81
CA TYR A 56 18.44 4.28 -1.75
C TYR A 56 18.05 3.10 -0.86
N ARG A 57 16.93 3.23 -0.12
CA ARG A 57 16.18 2.16 0.55
C ARG A 57 14.70 2.36 0.25
N PRO A 58 13.98 1.36 -0.22
CA PRO A 58 12.55 1.55 -0.58
C PRO A 58 11.70 2.08 0.58
N SER A 59 11.86 1.50 1.78
CA SER A 59 11.24 1.99 3.00
C SER A 59 12.02 1.52 4.24
N PHE A 60 11.50 1.81 5.44
CA PHE A 60 12.12 1.39 6.69
C PHE A 60 11.09 1.10 7.78
N LEU A 61 11.56 0.45 8.84
CA LEU A 61 10.82 0.22 10.09
C LEU A 61 11.60 0.86 11.25
N LEU A 62 10.91 1.30 12.28
CA LEU A 62 11.54 1.98 13.44
C LEU A 62 12.27 1.01 14.35
N CYS A 63 11.73 -0.21 14.50
CA CYS A 63 12.39 -1.27 15.25
C CYS A 63 13.62 -1.79 14.51
N PHE A 64 14.82 -1.63 15.09
CA PHE A 64 16.10 -1.98 14.45
C PHE A 64 16.17 -3.44 13.99
N TRP A 65 15.56 -4.38 14.71
CA TRP A 65 15.50 -5.79 14.36
C TRP A 65 14.64 -6.03 13.12
N HIS A 66 13.44 -5.43 13.10
CA HIS A 66 12.53 -5.53 11.96
C HIS A 66 13.11 -4.82 10.74
N ASN A 67 13.67 -3.63 10.95
CA ASN A 67 14.31 -2.88 9.88
C ASN A 67 15.49 -3.63 9.25
N ARG A 68 16.34 -4.27 10.07
CA ARG A 68 17.45 -5.09 9.54
C ARG A 68 16.94 -6.24 8.65
N LYS A 69 15.84 -6.90 9.06
CA LYS A 69 15.20 -7.95 8.25
C LYS A 69 14.63 -7.37 6.96
N LEU A 70 13.96 -6.21 7.04
CA LEU A 70 13.38 -5.53 5.90
C LEU A 70 14.47 -5.12 4.87
N GLN A 71 15.60 -4.56 5.32
CA GLN A 71 16.69 -4.21 4.41
C GLN A 71 17.31 -5.47 3.76
N LYS A 72 17.40 -6.59 4.49
CA LYS A 72 17.84 -7.88 3.91
C LYS A 72 16.83 -8.42 2.89
N TYR A 73 15.52 -8.24 3.13
CA TYR A 73 14.49 -8.58 2.16
C TYR A 73 14.66 -7.76 0.88
N TYR A 74 14.80 -6.43 0.99
CA TYR A 74 15.01 -5.57 -0.18
C TYR A 74 16.26 -5.94 -0.98
N GLU A 75 17.37 -6.22 -0.31
CA GLU A 75 18.60 -6.63 -1.00
C GLU A 75 18.44 -7.97 -1.73
N ARG A 76 17.71 -8.93 -1.14
CA ARG A 76 17.45 -10.24 -1.75
C ARG A 76 16.60 -10.15 -3.01
N VAL A 77 15.62 -9.23 -3.06
CA VAL A 77 14.68 -9.11 -4.20
C VAL A 77 15.09 -8.02 -5.19
N LYS A 78 16.13 -7.27 -4.92
CA LYS A 78 16.58 -6.09 -5.65
C LYS A 78 16.77 -6.35 -7.14
N GLU A 79 17.55 -7.36 -7.49
CA GLU A 79 17.84 -7.71 -8.90
C GLU A 79 16.54 -8.00 -9.68
N GLN A 80 15.62 -8.74 -9.07
CA GLN A 80 14.31 -9.01 -9.66
C GLN A 80 13.53 -7.72 -9.92
N GLN A 81 13.56 -6.75 -8.98
CA GLN A 81 12.82 -5.51 -9.15
C GLN A 81 13.40 -4.63 -10.26
N PHE A 82 14.72 -4.52 -10.37
CA PHE A 82 15.37 -3.73 -11.42
C PHE A 82 15.30 -4.38 -12.81
N SER A 83 15.13 -5.71 -12.89
CA SER A 83 14.93 -6.42 -14.13
C SER A 83 13.46 -6.47 -14.59
N HIS A 84 12.51 -6.20 -13.69
CA HIS A 84 11.08 -6.16 -14.03
C HIS A 84 10.72 -4.82 -14.67
N ARG A 85 10.79 -4.76 -16.02
CA ARG A 85 10.63 -3.53 -16.79
C ARG A 85 9.37 -3.53 -17.61
N VAL A 86 8.84 -2.34 -17.85
CA VAL A 86 7.72 -2.08 -18.76
C VAL A 86 8.05 -0.93 -19.69
N MET A 87 7.51 -0.98 -20.91
CA MET A 87 7.61 0.14 -21.85
C MET A 87 6.72 1.30 -21.42
N LEU A 88 7.28 2.49 -21.34
CA LEU A 88 6.56 3.74 -21.04
C LEU A 88 6.36 4.55 -22.33
N GLY A 89 5.54 4.03 -23.24
CA GLY A 89 5.32 4.61 -24.57
C GLY A 89 6.64 4.84 -25.32
N GLU A 90 6.81 6.04 -25.88
CA GLU A 90 8.05 6.44 -26.59
C GLU A 90 9.22 6.81 -25.67
N GLN A 91 9.00 6.82 -24.35
CA GLN A 91 10.00 7.28 -23.38
C GLN A 91 10.98 6.18 -22.95
N GLY A 92 10.80 4.96 -23.47
CA GLY A 92 11.67 3.83 -23.20
C GLY A 92 11.17 2.94 -22.05
N GLU A 93 12.05 2.11 -21.52
CA GLU A 93 11.74 1.15 -20.46
C GLU A 93 11.98 1.75 -19.07
N ILE A 94 11.07 1.43 -18.16
CA ILE A 94 11.20 1.75 -16.74
C ILE A 94 11.01 0.49 -15.88
N ALA A 95 11.82 0.33 -14.85
CA ALA A 95 11.62 -0.73 -13.86
C ALA A 95 10.44 -0.36 -12.95
N ILE A 96 9.55 -1.33 -12.72
CA ILE A 96 8.41 -1.19 -11.82
C ILE A 96 8.41 -2.32 -10.78
N PRO A 97 7.81 -2.12 -9.60
CA PRO A 97 7.66 -3.17 -8.60
C PRO A 97 6.91 -4.39 -9.12
N THR A 98 7.36 -5.61 -8.77
CA THR A 98 6.53 -6.81 -8.95
C THR A 98 5.33 -6.77 -7.99
N ALA A 99 4.29 -7.55 -8.29
CA ALA A 99 3.07 -7.57 -7.48
C ALA A 99 3.34 -7.98 -6.02
N GLU A 100 4.18 -8.98 -5.79
CA GLU A 100 4.57 -9.46 -4.45
C GLU A 100 5.38 -8.43 -3.67
N PHE A 101 6.35 -7.82 -4.34
CA PHE A 101 7.14 -6.75 -3.74
C PHE A 101 6.23 -5.59 -3.33
N ASN A 102 5.31 -5.21 -4.20
CA ASN A 102 4.43 -4.07 -3.97
C ASN A 102 3.49 -4.30 -2.78
N LEU A 103 3.03 -5.55 -2.54
CA LEU A 103 2.26 -5.89 -1.34
C LEU A 103 3.04 -5.58 -0.04
N ILE A 104 4.30 -5.96 0.02
CA ILE A 104 5.14 -5.76 1.21
C ILE A 104 5.59 -4.31 1.31
N PHE A 105 6.04 -3.73 0.21
CA PHE A 105 6.49 -2.35 0.16
C PHE A 105 5.40 -1.37 0.59
N GLN A 106 4.23 -1.42 -0.03
CA GLN A 106 3.12 -0.52 0.30
C GLN A 106 2.65 -0.72 1.76
N LEU A 107 2.64 -1.95 2.25
CA LEU A 107 2.26 -2.21 3.64
C LEU A 107 3.29 -1.64 4.63
N THR A 108 4.59 -1.79 4.35
CA THR A 108 5.64 -1.18 5.18
C THR A 108 5.61 0.34 5.10
N HIS A 109 5.32 0.90 3.94
CA HIS A 109 5.19 2.33 3.73
C HIS A 109 4.02 2.92 4.52
N ILE A 110 2.82 2.32 4.40
CA ILE A 110 1.63 2.69 5.18
C ILE A 110 1.92 2.60 6.68
N TYR A 111 2.60 1.52 7.12
CA TYR A 111 2.93 1.33 8.52
C TYR A 111 3.90 2.39 9.03
N SER A 112 4.93 2.71 8.25
CA SER A 112 5.88 3.77 8.57
C SER A 112 5.18 5.13 8.73
N HIS A 113 4.28 5.49 7.82
CA HIS A 113 3.50 6.73 7.94
C HIS A 113 2.56 6.72 9.16
N LEU A 114 1.86 5.61 9.42
CA LEU A 114 1.01 5.48 10.61
C LEU A 114 1.80 5.76 11.89
N MET A 115 3.02 5.22 11.97
CA MET A 115 3.91 5.41 13.13
C MET A 115 4.47 6.82 13.23
N ASN A 116 4.77 7.50 12.12
CA ASN A 116 5.45 8.79 12.11
C ASN A 116 4.51 10.01 12.01
N GLU A 117 3.48 9.94 11.20
CA GLU A 117 2.69 11.12 10.79
C GLU A 117 1.18 10.89 10.85
N GLY A 118 0.75 9.66 10.64
CA GLY A 118 -0.62 9.27 10.38
C GLY A 118 -0.85 9.03 8.89
N ILE A 119 -1.93 8.31 8.58
CA ILE A 119 -2.33 7.94 7.21
C ILE A 119 -3.76 8.38 6.94
N GLY A 120 -4.07 8.62 5.66
CA GLY A 120 -5.43 8.88 5.21
C GLY A 120 -6.05 7.70 4.47
N LEU A 121 -7.31 7.81 4.12
CA LEU A 121 -8.03 6.79 3.36
C LEU A 121 -7.42 6.55 1.97
N ARG A 122 -6.75 7.54 1.39
CA ARG A 122 -6.09 7.41 0.07
C ARG A 122 -5.09 6.25 0.05
N GLN A 123 -4.21 6.18 1.05
CA GLN A 123 -3.22 5.10 1.14
C GLN A 123 -3.87 3.72 1.28
N LEU A 124 -5.03 3.63 1.94
CA LEU A 124 -5.79 2.39 2.05
C LEU A 124 -6.46 2.03 0.71
N VAL A 125 -6.98 3.01 -0.03
CA VAL A 125 -7.52 2.80 -1.39
C VAL A 125 -6.40 2.34 -2.34
N ASP A 126 -5.22 2.97 -2.29
CA ASP A 126 -4.06 2.53 -3.08
C ASP A 126 -3.73 1.07 -2.77
N TYR A 127 -3.72 0.68 -1.49
CA TYR A 127 -3.45 -0.71 -1.10
C TYR A 127 -4.53 -1.70 -1.54
N TYR A 128 -5.81 -1.29 -1.56
CA TYR A 128 -6.89 -2.08 -2.14
C TYR A 128 -6.59 -2.45 -3.60
N TYR A 129 -6.13 -1.49 -4.40
CA TYR A 129 -5.78 -1.75 -5.79
C TYR A 129 -4.50 -2.58 -5.95
N VAL A 130 -3.54 -2.47 -5.04
CA VAL A 130 -2.36 -3.35 -5.00
C VAL A 130 -2.78 -4.81 -4.78
N LEU A 131 -3.72 -5.06 -3.86
CA LEU A 131 -4.28 -6.39 -3.64
C LEU A 131 -5.03 -6.92 -4.87
N CYS A 132 -5.85 -6.09 -5.51
CA CYS A 132 -6.54 -6.46 -6.74
C CYS A 132 -5.55 -6.82 -7.87
N ASP A 133 -4.48 -6.08 -8.01
CA ASP A 133 -3.44 -6.30 -9.02
C ASP A 133 -2.69 -7.60 -8.78
N PHE A 134 -2.29 -7.88 -7.54
CA PHE A 134 -1.69 -9.14 -7.15
C PHE A 134 -2.54 -10.34 -7.56
N TYR A 135 -3.82 -10.34 -7.21
CA TYR A 135 -4.71 -11.45 -7.56
C TYR A 135 -4.99 -11.57 -9.06
N LYS A 136 -4.98 -10.47 -9.83
CA LYS A 136 -5.07 -10.54 -11.30
C LYS A 136 -3.89 -11.27 -11.92
N VAL A 137 -2.67 -10.87 -11.55
CA VAL A 137 -1.44 -11.51 -12.05
C VAL A 137 -1.53 -13.02 -11.82
N TYR A 138 -1.91 -13.47 -10.64
CA TYR A 138 -1.96 -14.90 -10.30
C TYR A 138 -3.16 -15.65 -10.88
N GLN A 139 -4.31 -15.01 -11.13
CA GLN A 139 -5.45 -15.63 -11.81
C GLN A 139 -5.17 -15.89 -13.30
N ILE A 140 -4.43 -15.02 -13.96
CA ILE A 140 -4.00 -15.22 -15.35
C ILE A 140 -3.10 -16.44 -15.41
N PHE A 141 -2.12 -16.58 -14.52
CA PHE A 141 -1.22 -17.74 -14.47
C PHE A 141 -1.95 -19.06 -14.19
N SER A 142 -2.99 -19.07 -13.34
CA SER A 142 -3.75 -20.30 -13.05
C SER A 142 -4.63 -20.76 -14.22
N LYS A 143 -5.09 -19.85 -15.07
CA LYS A 143 -5.88 -20.18 -16.27
C LYS A 143 -5.02 -20.70 -17.42
N THR A 144 -3.78 -20.24 -17.53
CA THR A 144 -2.85 -20.64 -18.62
C THR A 144 -2.15 -21.98 -18.34
N HIS A 145 -2.15 -22.46 -17.08
CA HIS A 145 -1.56 -23.75 -16.68
C HIS A 145 -2.56 -24.53 -15.82
N PRO A 146 -3.53 -25.23 -16.41
CA PRO A 146 -4.41 -26.10 -15.64
C PRO A 146 -3.60 -27.32 -15.17
N SER A 147 -3.14 -27.28 -13.91
CA SER A 147 -2.59 -28.45 -13.24
C SER A 147 -3.69 -29.50 -13.17
N SER A 148 -3.48 -30.64 -13.78
CA SER A 148 -4.35 -31.82 -13.73
C SER A 148 -4.40 -32.34 -12.28
N LEU A 149 -5.29 -31.82 -11.47
CA LEU A 149 -5.72 -32.41 -10.20
C LEU A 149 -7.14 -32.93 -10.39
N THR A 150 -7.19 -34.21 -10.77
CA THR A 150 -8.41 -35.02 -10.75
C THR A 150 -8.79 -35.27 -9.28
N LEU A 151 -9.66 -34.45 -8.73
CA LEU A 151 -10.36 -34.81 -7.48
C LEU A 151 -11.65 -35.54 -7.84
N LYS A 152 -11.65 -36.83 -7.54
CA LYS A 152 -12.86 -37.68 -7.57
C LYS A 152 -13.86 -37.22 -6.51
N GLY A 153 -15.09 -36.93 -6.95
CA GLY A 153 -16.34 -37.29 -6.34
C GLY A 153 -16.74 -36.59 -5.04
N GLY A 154 -17.73 -35.75 -5.15
CA GLY A 154 -18.55 -35.25 -4.04
C GLY A 154 -19.65 -34.32 -4.54
N SER A 155 -20.78 -34.93 -4.96
CA SER A 155 -22.01 -34.22 -5.35
C SER A 155 -22.63 -33.53 -4.14
N THR A 156 -22.79 -32.20 -4.17
CA THR A 156 -23.79 -31.50 -3.36
C THR A 156 -24.46 -30.45 -4.24
N ALA A 157 -25.75 -30.60 -4.36
CA ALA A 157 -26.65 -29.78 -5.16
C ALA A 157 -26.81 -28.37 -4.58
N PHE A 158 -26.72 -27.37 -5.47
CA PHE A 158 -27.05 -25.99 -5.15
C PHE A 158 -28.56 -25.73 -5.27
N PRO A 159 -29.20 -24.96 -4.39
CA PRO A 159 -30.59 -24.56 -4.55
C PRO A 159 -30.74 -23.48 -5.62
N LYS A 160 -31.82 -23.61 -6.42
CA LYS A 160 -32.22 -22.68 -7.48
C LYS A 160 -32.61 -21.30 -6.94
N PRO A 161 -32.33 -20.20 -7.67
CA PRO A 161 -32.88 -18.88 -7.36
C PRO A 161 -34.37 -18.78 -7.69
N LEU A 162 -35.13 -18.15 -6.82
CA LEU A 162 -36.52 -17.77 -7.01
C LEU A 162 -36.63 -16.59 -7.98
N SER A 163 -37.52 -16.70 -8.96
CA SER A 163 -37.89 -15.66 -9.91
C SER A 163 -38.84 -14.62 -9.27
N PRO A 164 -38.74 -13.34 -9.62
CA PRO A 164 -39.69 -12.35 -9.20
C PRO A 164 -40.89 -12.29 -10.15
N GLN A 165 -42.11 -12.39 -9.60
CA GLN A 165 -43.36 -12.03 -10.28
C GLN A 165 -43.78 -10.64 -9.83
N GLY A 166 -44.40 -9.89 -10.75
CA GLY A 166 -45.46 -8.93 -10.42
C GLY A 166 -45.22 -7.48 -10.85
N THR A 167 -45.82 -7.19 -11.98
CA THR A 167 -46.14 -5.90 -12.59
C THR A 167 -46.94 -4.94 -11.68
N GLY A 168 -46.68 -3.63 -11.83
CA GLY A 168 -47.53 -2.56 -11.29
C GLY A 168 -47.13 -1.20 -11.82
N ASP A 169 -47.86 -0.80 -12.87
CA ASP A 169 -47.90 0.51 -13.51
C ASP A 169 -48.46 1.59 -12.57
N VAL A 170 -47.91 2.80 -12.46
CA VAL A 170 -48.65 4.06 -12.23
C VAL A 170 -47.79 5.32 -12.45
N THR A 171 -48.08 6.06 -13.52
CA THR A 171 -48.16 7.50 -13.78
C THR A 171 -47.40 8.51 -12.90
N ALA A 172 -46.66 9.38 -13.54
CA ALA A 172 -46.21 10.71 -13.05
C ALA A 172 -47.39 11.73 -13.12
N PRO A 173 -47.42 12.83 -12.36
CA PRO A 173 -46.71 14.10 -12.47
C PRO A 173 -46.57 14.88 -11.13
N PRO A 174 -46.36 16.21 -11.10
CA PRO A 174 -45.44 17.15 -11.76
C PRO A 174 -44.48 17.89 -10.76
N ARG A 175 -43.60 18.74 -11.33
CA ARG A 175 -42.61 19.59 -10.66
C ARG A 175 -43.23 20.63 -9.70
N HIS A 176 -42.57 20.78 -8.53
CA HIS A 176 -42.44 22.06 -7.83
C HIS A 176 -41.09 22.17 -7.14
N SER A 177 -40.52 23.34 -7.29
CA SER A 177 -39.26 23.83 -6.74
C SER A 177 -39.35 24.14 -5.24
N GLU A 178 -38.39 23.74 -4.43
CA GLU A 178 -37.78 24.46 -3.30
C GLU A 178 -36.97 23.56 -2.34
N PRO A 179 -36.20 24.05 -1.33
CA PRO A 179 -34.75 24.01 -1.37
C PRO A 179 -34.13 22.91 -0.50
N LEU A 180 -32.85 22.63 -0.80
CA LEU A 180 -31.98 21.65 -0.16
C LEU A 180 -31.92 21.75 1.37
N ARG A 181 -32.46 20.75 2.05
CA ARG A 181 -32.13 20.41 3.43
C ARG A 181 -31.38 19.09 3.42
N SER A 182 -30.11 19.15 3.76
CA SER A 182 -29.19 18.00 3.86
C SER A 182 -29.72 16.98 4.87
N LYS A 183 -30.15 15.81 4.39
CA LYS A 183 -30.25 14.60 5.19
C LYS A 183 -29.02 13.75 4.87
N VAL A 184 -28.15 13.59 5.83
CA VAL A 184 -27.07 12.63 5.80
C VAL A 184 -27.68 11.23 5.73
N GLY A 185 -27.71 10.68 4.53
CA GLY A 185 -28.01 9.26 4.30
C GLY A 185 -26.81 8.44 4.71
N GLY A 186 -27.04 7.36 5.44
CA GLY A 186 -25.98 6.41 5.82
C GLY A 186 -25.24 5.84 4.61
N PRO A 187 -24.03 5.31 4.80
CA PRO A 187 -23.17 4.89 3.71
C PRO A 187 -23.80 3.73 2.94
N SER A 188 -24.23 3.98 1.70
CA SER A 188 -24.49 2.91 0.75
C SER A 188 -23.17 2.19 0.48
N LYS A 189 -23.16 0.85 0.63
CA LYS A 189 -22.03 -0.01 0.27
C LYS A 189 -21.77 0.16 -1.24
N VAL A 190 -20.85 1.02 -1.61
CA VAL A 190 -20.32 1.09 -2.97
C VAL A 190 -19.31 -0.05 -3.07
N SER A 191 -19.74 -1.16 -3.66
CA SER A 191 -18.85 -2.19 -4.13
C SER A 191 -18.28 -1.72 -5.47
N PRO A 192 -17.00 -1.41 -5.58
CA PRO A 192 -16.40 -1.17 -6.89
C PRO A 192 -16.28 -2.55 -7.55
N ASP A 193 -17.12 -2.83 -8.52
CA ASP A 193 -17.01 -4.04 -9.32
C ASP A 193 -15.63 -4.10 -10.00
N CYS A 194 -14.83 -5.08 -9.60
CA CYS A 194 -13.60 -5.44 -10.30
C CYS A 194 -13.86 -6.07 -11.68
N ALA A 195 -15.11 -6.10 -12.14
CA ALA A 195 -15.54 -6.78 -13.36
C ALA A 195 -15.34 -5.97 -14.66
N GLY A 196 -14.98 -4.68 -14.58
CA GLY A 196 -14.93 -3.78 -15.73
C GLY A 196 -13.60 -3.70 -16.50
N TRP A 197 -12.64 -4.60 -16.25
CA TRP A 197 -11.26 -4.45 -16.71
C TRP A 197 -10.85 -5.28 -17.94
N ASP A 198 -11.78 -5.92 -18.63
CA ASP A 198 -11.46 -6.85 -19.73
C ASP A 198 -11.05 -6.16 -21.03
N ARG A 199 -10.78 -4.84 -21.08
CA ARG A 199 -10.46 -4.14 -22.33
C ARG A 199 -9.22 -3.24 -22.27
N LEU A 200 -8.08 -3.79 -21.84
CA LEU A 200 -6.78 -3.27 -22.26
C LEU A 200 -5.88 -4.47 -22.54
N SER A 201 -5.98 -4.97 -23.77
CA SER A 201 -5.04 -5.93 -24.34
C SER A 201 -3.70 -5.24 -24.49
N ILE A 202 -2.74 -5.61 -23.65
CA ILE A 202 -1.33 -5.35 -23.94
C ILE A 202 -0.91 -6.48 -24.86
N GLU A 203 -0.81 -6.20 -26.15
CA GLU A 203 -0.13 -7.08 -27.10
C GLU A 203 1.36 -7.06 -26.74
N GLY A 204 1.82 -8.07 -26.05
CA GLY A 204 3.23 -8.34 -25.78
C GLY A 204 3.76 -9.30 -26.82
N ASP A 205 4.69 -8.82 -27.63
CA ASP A 205 5.43 -9.59 -28.60
C ASP A 205 6.28 -10.68 -27.91
N ASN A 206 6.08 -11.94 -28.32
CA ASN A 206 6.81 -13.10 -27.84
C ASN A 206 8.14 -13.24 -28.56
N SER A 207 9.20 -12.60 -28.08
CA SER A 207 10.56 -12.96 -28.45
C SER A 207 11.24 -13.77 -27.33
N ALA A 208 11.61 -15.02 -27.70
CA ALA A 208 12.15 -16.03 -26.81
C ALA A 208 13.51 -15.64 -26.22
N GLY A 209 13.51 -15.39 -24.90
CA GLY A 209 14.68 -15.43 -24.05
C GLY A 209 14.49 -16.52 -23.01
N SER A 210 15.38 -17.52 -23.01
CA SER A 210 15.38 -18.63 -22.04
C SER A 210 15.47 -18.12 -20.61
N THR A 211 14.33 -18.02 -19.97
CA THR A 211 14.24 -17.79 -18.52
C THR A 211 13.59 -19.03 -17.94
N THR A 212 14.29 -19.73 -17.05
CA THR A 212 13.71 -20.78 -16.20
C THR A 212 12.57 -20.16 -15.41
N ALA A 213 11.37 -20.21 -15.95
CA ALA A 213 10.14 -19.75 -15.32
C ALA A 213 9.86 -20.66 -14.13
N VAL A 214 10.15 -20.16 -12.94
CA VAL A 214 9.60 -20.72 -11.70
C VAL A 214 8.10 -20.44 -11.72
N THR A 215 7.32 -21.40 -12.19
CA THR A 215 5.86 -21.40 -12.12
C THR A 215 5.42 -21.59 -10.68
N SER A 216 5.50 -20.53 -9.88
CA SER A 216 4.90 -20.55 -8.55
C SER A 216 3.39 -20.37 -8.70
N SER A 217 2.60 -21.29 -8.14
CA SER A 217 1.15 -21.13 -8.02
C SER A 217 0.81 -19.91 -7.15
N ALA A 218 -0.38 -19.34 -7.29
CA ALA A 218 -0.83 -18.23 -6.43
C ALA A 218 -0.71 -18.55 -4.94
N SER A 219 -0.91 -19.80 -4.53
CA SER A 219 -0.70 -20.26 -3.16
C SER A 219 0.76 -20.13 -2.72
N THR A 220 1.72 -20.52 -3.56
CA THR A 220 3.15 -20.41 -3.24
C THR A 220 3.59 -18.96 -3.06
N ALA A 221 3.12 -18.04 -3.92
CA ALA A 221 3.43 -16.62 -3.79
C ALA A 221 2.81 -16.01 -2.52
N LEU A 222 1.58 -16.39 -2.19
CA LEU A 222 0.92 -15.97 -0.98
C LEU A 222 1.64 -16.49 0.27
N ASP A 223 2.10 -17.75 0.26
CA ASP A 223 2.88 -18.33 1.36
C ASP A 223 4.19 -17.57 1.58
N VAL A 224 4.87 -17.17 0.50
CA VAL A 224 6.07 -16.34 0.58
C VAL A 224 5.76 -14.98 1.21
N VAL A 225 4.72 -14.29 0.74
CA VAL A 225 4.30 -12.99 1.31
C VAL A 225 3.94 -13.14 2.79
N GLN A 226 3.18 -14.17 3.16
CA GLN A 226 2.80 -14.42 4.55
C GLN A 226 4.00 -14.69 5.45
N LYS A 227 4.97 -15.46 4.96
CA LYS A 227 6.22 -15.73 5.67
C LYS A 227 6.99 -14.42 5.92
N GLU A 228 7.18 -13.61 4.89
CA GLU A 228 7.86 -12.31 5.03
C GLU A 228 7.13 -11.39 6.03
N LEU A 229 5.81 -11.29 5.97
CA LEU A 229 5.03 -10.47 6.91
C LEU A 229 5.21 -10.92 8.37
N LYS A 230 5.35 -12.23 8.62
CA LYS A 230 5.65 -12.75 9.96
C LYS A 230 7.07 -12.40 10.40
N GLU A 231 8.06 -12.59 9.52
CA GLU A 231 9.47 -12.30 9.80
C GLU A 231 9.73 -10.81 10.04
N LEU A 232 9.01 -9.94 9.32
CA LEU A 232 9.08 -8.49 9.45
C LEU A 232 8.29 -7.94 10.67
N GLY A 233 7.55 -8.78 11.40
CA GLY A 233 6.70 -8.35 12.51
C GLY A 233 5.43 -7.62 12.09
N LEU A 234 5.07 -7.68 10.81
CA LEU A 234 3.93 -6.95 10.21
C LEU A 234 2.62 -7.74 10.26
N TRP A 235 2.62 -8.99 10.71
CA TRP A 235 1.46 -9.88 10.66
C TRP A 235 0.18 -9.28 11.28
N LYS A 236 0.31 -8.68 12.46
CA LYS A 236 -0.82 -8.07 13.18
C LYS A 236 -1.34 -6.83 12.47
N PHE A 237 -0.43 -6.00 11.96
CA PHE A 237 -0.78 -4.82 11.19
C PHE A 237 -1.47 -5.21 9.88
N ALA A 238 -0.90 -6.16 9.14
CA ALA A 238 -1.51 -6.73 7.93
C ALA A 238 -2.92 -7.24 8.20
N GLY A 239 -3.13 -7.99 9.29
CA GLY A 239 -4.47 -8.45 9.69
C GLY A 239 -5.44 -7.29 9.96
N GLY A 240 -4.96 -6.20 10.56
CA GLY A 240 -5.76 -4.99 10.75
C GLY A 240 -6.14 -4.32 9.43
N ILE A 241 -5.20 -4.23 8.49
CA ILE A 241 -5.47 -3.70 7.14
C ILE A 241 -6.46 -4.62 6.39
N MET A 242 -6.31 -5.95 6.48
CA MET A 242 -7.26 -6.90 5.86
C MET A 242 -8.68 -6.77 6.44
N TYR A 243 -8.81 -6.51 7.73
CA TYR A 243 -10.11 -6.19 8.32
C TYR A 243 -10.74 -4.94 7.67
N ILE A 244 -9.96 -3.87 7.48
CA ILE A 244 -10.44 -2.65 6.82
C ILE A 244 -10.79 -2.93 5.36
N MET A 245 -9.98 -3.72 4.63
CA MET A 245 -10.27 -4.11 3.25
C MET A 245 -11.61 -4.85 3.14
N GLN A 246 -11.91 -5.73 4.08
CA GLN A 246 -13.17 -6.48 4.10
C GLN A 246 -14.36 -5.61 4.50
N GLU A 247 -14.26 -4.90 5.63
CA GLU A 247 -15.40 -4.20 6.23
C GLU A 247 -15.73 -2.85 5.54
N VAL A 248 -14.69 -2.13 5.10
CA VAL A 248 -14.86 -0.79 4.51
C VAL A 248 -14.94 -0.87 2.99
N PHE A 249 -14.06 -1.65 2.36
CA PHE A 249 -13.98 -1.72 0.91
C PHE A 249 -14.71 -2.93 0.30
N GLY A 250 -15.30 -3.83 1.13
CA GLY A 250 -16.06 -4.98 0.65
C GLY A 250 -15.22 -6.05 -0.05
N MET A 251 -13.92 -6.12 0.23
CA MET A 251 -13.04 -7.12 -0.38
C MET A 251 -13.43 -8.52 0.07
N PRO A 252 -13.62 -9.48 -0.86
CA PRO A 252 -14.00 -10.84 -0.49
C PRO A 252 -12.86 -11.53 0.27
N ALA A 253 -13.22 -12.40 1.23
CA ALA A 253 -12.27 -13.12 2.08
C ALA A 253 -11.20 -13.91 1.28
N SER A 254 -11.55 -14.39 0.09
CA SER A 254 -10.64 -15.10 -0.82
C SER A 254 -9.51 -14.23 -1.39
N ARG A 255 -9.61 -12.90 -1.25
CA ARG A 255 -8.58 -11.94 -1.69
C ARG A 255 -7.82 -11.29 -0.53
N LEU A 256 -7.97 -11.81 0.68
CA LEU A 256 -7.19 -11.33 1.82
C LEU A 256 -5.88 -12.11 1.90
N ILE A 257 -4.76 -11.40 2.04
CA ILE A 257 -3.43 -12.03 2.11
C ILE A 257 -3.11 -12.65 3.47
N VAL A 258 -3.79 -12.20 4.52
CA VAL A 258 -3.74 -12.78 5.87
C VAL A 258 -5.14 -12.74 6.50
N PRO A 259 -5.43 -13.57 7.52
CA PRO A 259 -6.70 -13.48 8.23
C PRO A 259 -6.95 -12.08 8.79
N PRO A 260 -8.18 -11.53 8.62
CA PRO A 260 -8.53 -10.22 9.15
C PRO A 260 -8.47 -10.21 10.69
N ASN A 261 -7.99 -9.11 11.25
CA ASN A 261 -7.92 -8.92 12.70
C ASN A 261 -8.72 -7.68 13.10
N GLU A 262 -9.91 -7.91 13.61
CA GLU A 262 -10.88 -6.86 13.99
C GLU A 262 -10.29 -5.87 14.99
N LYS A 263 -9.61 -6.34 16.05
CA LYS A 263 -9.03 -5.49 17.10
C LYS A 263 -8.04 -4.48 16.54
N TYR A 264 -7.11 -4.93 15.69
CA TYR A 264 -6.12 -4.07 15.05
C TYR A 264 -6.75 -3.21 13.95
N GLY A 265 -7.72 -3.75 13.22
CA GLY A 265 -8.41 -3.03 12.16
C GLY A 265 -9.24 -1.87 12.68
N LYS A 266 -10.03 -2.07 13.72
CA LYS A 266 -10.78 -0.98 14.37
C LYS A 266 -9.86 0.11 14.91
N PHE A 267 -8.73 -0.27 15.51
CA PHE A 267 -7.75 0.70 16.00
C PHE A 267 -7.15 1.52 14.86
N VAL A 268 -6.64 0.87 13.79
CA VAL A 268 -6.04 1.55 12.64
C VAL A 268 -7.07 2.44 11.94
N LEU A 269 -8.29 1.94 11.72
CA LEU A 269 -9.36 2.72 11.10
C LEU A 269 -9.69 3.98 11.91
N ASN A 270 -9.76 3.86 13.24
CA ASN A 270 -10.00 5.01 14.10
C ASN A 270 -8.84 6.03 14.00
N GLU A 271 -7.58 5.58 14.02
CA GLU A 271 -6.43 6.47 13.82
C GLU A 271 -6.49 7.19 12.47
N VAL A 272 -6.90 6.51 11.39
CA VAL A 272 -7.07 7.08 10.05
C VAL A 272 -8.16 8.16 10.02
N LEU A 273 -9.31 7.90 10.64
CA LEU A 273 -10.45 8.81 10.65
C LEU A 273 -10.21 10.04 11.51
N GLU A 274 -9.54 9.87 12.67
CA GLU A 274 -9.23 10.95 13.60
C GLU A 274 -8.08 11.84 13.11
N ALA A 275 -7.02 11.26 12.58
CA ALA A 275 -5.82 11.98 12.19
C ALA A 275 -5.94 12.61 10.80
N GLY A 276 -6.73 12.01 9.91
CA GLY A 276 -6.78 12.39 8.51
C GLY A 276 -5.43 12.22 7.81
N ASN A 277 -5.31 12.79 6.62
CA ASN A 277 -4.10 12.67 5.81
C ASN A 277 -2.89 13.32 6.51
N PHE A 278 -1.87 12.53 6.81
CA PHE A 278 -0.63 12.95 7.50
C PHE A 278 -0.86 13.67 8.83
N GLY A 279 -1.90 13.30 9.56
CA GLY A 279 -2.21 13.90 10.87
C GLY A 279 -2.62 15.37 10.84
N ARG A 280 -2.92 15.94 9.67
CA ARG A 280 -3.22 17.38 9.49
C ARG A 280 -4.48 17.82 10.23
N HIS A 281 -5.43 16.92 10.43
CA HIS A 281 -6.73 17.20 11.06
C HIS A 281 -6.85 16.58 12.46
N ASP A 282 -5.77 16.01 13.01
CA ASP A 282 -5.80 15.36 14.32
C ASP A 282 -6.02 16.38 15.44
N ALA A 283 -7.26 16.44 15.92
CA ALA A 283 -7.65 17.30 17.05
C ALA A 283 -6.89 16.98 18.36
N ARG A 284 -6.24 15.81 18.43
CA ARG A 284 -5.40 15.38 19.56
C ARG A 284 -4.01 16.03 19.52
N ASN A 285 -3.65 16.72 18.44
CA ASN A 285 -2.42 17.50 18.29
C ASN A 285 -2.53 18.81 19.11
N ARG A 286 -2.36 18.71 20.42
CA ARG A 286 -2.55 19.82 21.38
C ARG A 286 -1.28 20.61 21.68
N PHE A 287 -0.13 20.08 21.29
CA PHE A 287 1.17 20.69 21.56
C PHE A 287 1.53 21.63 20.40
N GLY A 288 1.69 22.91 20.69
CA GLY A 288 1.92 23.94 19.66
C GLY A 288 3.06 23.64 18.65
N ARG A 289 3.21 24.51 17.64
CA ARG A 289 4.14 24.32 16.50
C ARG A 289 5.64 24.45 16.85
N SER A 290 6.00 24.59 18.14
CA SER A 290 7.40 24.65 18.56
C SER A 290 8.07 23.28 18.40
N GLN A 291 9.41 23.25 18.30
CA GLN A 291 10.20 22.02 18.24
C GLN A 291 9.94 21.09 19.45
N LEU A 292 9.80 21.67 20.63
CA LEU A 292 9.45 20.92 21.85
C LEU A 292 8.02 20.38 21.77
N GLY A 293 7.06 21.18 21.29
CA GLY A 293 5.68 20.75 21.07
C GLY A 293 5.60 19.55 20.11
N HIS A 294 6.32 19.56 19.01
CA HIS A 294 6.40 18.43 18.09
C HIS A 294 6.97 17.16 18.75
N ASN A 295 7.99 17.29 19.61
CA ASN A 295 8.54 16.16 20.33
C ASN A 295 7.54 15.56 21.33
N PHE A 296 6.83 16.40 22.09
CA PHE A 296 5.77 15.95 23.01
C PHE A 296 4.62 15.28 22.25
N GLN A 297 4.23 15.84 21.11
CA GLN A 297 3.18 15.25 20.28
C GLN A 297 3.54 13.84 19.80
N ARG A 298 4.80 13.62 19.42
CA ARG A 298 5.30 12.28 19.02
C ARG A 298 5.24 11.29 20.17
N VAL A 299 5.76 11.66 21.34
CA VAL A 299 5.69 10.81 22.54
C VAL A 299 4.24 10.46 22.89
N TYR A 300 3.33 11.41 22.82
CA TYR A 300 1.91 11.17 23.08
C TYR A 300 1.31 10.18 22.08
N ARG A 301 1.67 10.27 20.82
CA ARG A 301 1.27 9.30 19.80
C ARG A 301 1.84 7.91 20.07
N ASP A 302 3.13 7.82 20.41
CA ASP A 302 3.78 6.54 20.71
C ASP A 302 3.12 5.82 21.89
N ILE A 303 2.68 6.57 22.92
CA ILE A 303 1.90 6.02 24.06
C ILE A 303 0.58 5.38 23.56
N ARG A 304 -0.10 5.98 22.60
CA ARG A 304 -1.32 5.39 22.00
C ARG A 304 -1.02 4.13 21.21
N LEU A 305 0.08 4.17 20.43
CA LEU A 305 0.45 3.09 19.52
C LEU A 305 1.09 1.90 20.25
N VAL A 306 1.75 2.10 21.41
CA VAL A 306 2.50 1.06 22.11
C VAL A 306 1.65 -0.16 22.48
N LYS A 307 0.38 0.03 22.77
CA LYS A 307 -0.55 -1.06 23.10
C LYS A 307 -0.78 -2.04 21.94
N PHE A 308 -0.65 -1.56 20.71
CA PHE A 308 -0.90 -2.33 19.49
C PHE A 308 0.40 -2.69 18.77
N PHE A 309 1.33 -1.76 18.70
CA PHE A 309 2.56 -1.85 17.93
C PHE A 309 3.78 -1.57 18.82
N SER A 310 3.90 -2.32 19.91
CA SER A 310 4.89 -2.08 20.96
C SER A 310 6.33 -2.02 20.46
N ALA A 311 6.72 -2.92 19.54
CA ALA A 311 8.09 -2.97 19.02
C ALA A 311 8.48 -1.67 18.30
N GLU A 312 7.61 -1.16 17.44
CA GLU A 312 7.87 0.06 16.68
C GLU A 312 7.78 1.31 17.58
N ALA A 313 6.71 1.40 18.38
CA ALA A 313 6.50 2.56 19.25
C ALA A 313 7.60 2.73 20.32
N LEU A 314 8.12 1.63 20.88
CA LEU A 314 9.23 1.68 21.84
C LEU A 314 10.59 1.98 21.18
N CYS A 315 10.75 1.59 19.91
CA CYS A 315 11.98 1.88 19.16
C CYS A 315 11.98 3.29 18.54
N GLU A 316 10.84 3.95 18.39
CA GLU A 316 10.75 5.28 17.73
C GLU A 316 11.69 6.31 18.36
N PRO A 317 11.71 6.53 19.69
CA PRO A 317 12.61 7.52 20.30
C PRO A 317 14.08 7.20 20.09
N LEU A 318 14.45 5.92 20.12
CA LEU A 318 15.81 5.46 19.89
C LEU A 318 16.22 5.65 18.43
N PHE A 319 15.34 5.26 17.50
CA PHE A 319 15.56 5.45 16.06
C PHE A 319 15.71 6.93 15.72
N ARG A 320 14.87 7.79 16.25
CA ARG A 320 14.91 9.25 16.03
C ARG A 320 16.21 9.86 16.55
N THR A 321 16.65 9.46 17.74
CA THR A 321 17.93 9.91 18.31
C THR A 321 19.08 9.48 17.42
N TRP A 322 19.12 8.21 17.02
CA TRP A 322 20.13 7.70 16.11
C TRP A 322 20.08 8.41 14.74
N HIS A 323 18.89 8.62 14.17
CA HIS A 323 18.71 9.30 12.90
C HIS A 323 19.13 10.78 12.95
N PHE A 324 18.98 11.44 14.09
CA PHE A 324 19.53 12.78 14.28
C PHE A 324 21.04 12.79 14.09
N PHE A 325 21.80 11.89 14.73
CA PHE A 325 23.23 11.77 14.54
C PHE A 325 23.61 11.32 13.13
N TRP A 326 22.82 10.42 12.55
CA TRP A 326 23.00 10.01 11.17
C TRP A 326 22.91 11.21 10.20
N ARG A 327 21.91 12.07 10.36
CA ARG A 327 21.77 13.29 9.55
C ARG A 327 22.93 14.27 9.71
N LEU A 328 23.50 14.40 10.90
CA LEU A 328 24.69 15.25 11.11
C LEU A 328 25.88 14.81 10.25
N LYS A 329 26.04 13.51 10.02
CA LYS A 329 27.08 12.94 9.15
C LYS A 329 26.95 13.39 7.69
N TYR A 330 25.72 13.64 7.25
CA TYR A 330 25.39 14.06 5.88
C TYR A 330 25.00 15.55 5.78
N LYS A 331 25.09 16.29 6.88
CA LYS A 331 24.87 17.73 6.89
C LYS A 331 26.17 18.40 6.40
N LYS A 332 26.18 18.83 5.16
CA LYS A 332 27.18 19.76 4.62
C LYS A 332 26.53 21.09 4.34
#